data_bc4a4b6874b73cd8f3670927a39db188
#
_entry.id   bc4a4b6874b73cd8f3670927a39db188
#
_cell.length_a   1.000
_cell.length_b   1.000
_cell.length_c   1.000
_cell.angle_alpha   90.00
_cell.angle_beta   90.00
_cell.angle_gamma   90.00
#
_symmetry.space_group_name_H-M   'P 1'
#
loop_
_entity.id
_entity.type
_entity.pdbx_description
1 polymer ?
#
loop_
_entity_poly.entity_id
_entity_poly.type
_entity_poly.pdbx_seq_one_letter_code
_entity_poly.pdbx_strand_id
1 'polypeptide(L)'
;TLLSGRSLNIHLDTFSFNEFLNFKQINYSNEIEKISNKIAIKRAVEEYMNWGGFYEVFSIENENLKKEILLSYVKNIIYQDIIPRYGIRNSEIMERLFFYLLSNSTTILNYTTLSKTFEISDKTIKEYINYFEDVFLLKRVDKFHNKEKEQIKSQKKIYTLDNGLLQLSTKFSSNLGIKLENLVFNVLNQNEKNLTYLRDTYEIDFYTNKTLYQVSYKIDDEKTLNRELNSFKYFDMDFTKEHKLITLNDSKKIDNVSVISIDEFILSPI
;
A
#
# COMPACT_ATOMS: atom_id res chain seq x y z
N THR A 1 -19.36 -16.97 -24.59
CA THR A 1 -19.45 -18.35 -24.10
C THR A 1 -19.03 -18.37 -22.64
N LEU A 2 -20.02 -18.65 -21.76
CA LEU A 2 -19.77 -18.80 -20.33
C LEU A 2 -18.90 -20.04 -20.09
N LEU A 3 -17.66 -19.84 -19.67
CA LEU A 3 -16.73 -20.88 -19.27
C LEU A 3 -16.95 -21.36 -17.82
N SER A 4 -18.20 -21.29 -17.33
CA SER A 4 -18.50 -21.63 -15.95
C SER A 4 -18.03 -23.05 -15.61
N GLY A 5 -17.19 -23.18 -14.59
CA GLY A 5 -16.61 -24.43 -14.12
C GLY A 5 -15.44 -24.99 -14.98
N ARG A 6 -14.92 -24.22 -15.98
CA ARG A 6 -13.82 -24.64 -16.85
C ARG A 6 -12.65 -23.67 -16.90
N SER A 7 -12.61 -22.70 -16.00
CA SER A 7 -11.51 -21.74 -15.88
C SER A 7 -10.97 -21.74 -14.46
N LEU A 8 -9.65 -21.67 -14.33
CA LEU A 8 -8.93 -21.39 -13.09
C LEU A 8 -8.37 -19.97 -13.21
N ASN A 9 -8.78 -19.10 -12.29
CA ASN A 9 -8.21 -17.76 -12.22
C ASN A 9 -6.91 -17.80 -11.41
N ILE A 10 -5.82 -17.43 -12.05
CA ILE A 10 -4.52 -17.27 -11.40
C ILE A 10 -4.26 -15.76 -11.30
N HIS A 11 -4.09 -15.28 -10.09
CA HIS A 11 -3.68 -13.89 -9.84
C HIS A 11 -2.15 -13.82 -9.89
N LEU A 12 -1.62 -12.85 -10.65
CA LEU A 12 -0.20 -12.59 -10.76
C LEU A 12 0.03 -11.13 -10.34
N ASP A 13 0.71 -10.95 -9.22
CA ASP A 13 1.13 -9.64 -8.74
C ASP A 13 2.41 -9.16 -9.47
N THR A 14 2.78 -7.89 -9.29
CA THR A 14 4.12 -7.41 -9.61
C THR A 14 5.15 -8.14 -8.73
N PHE A 15 6.44 -8.08 -9.10
CA PHE A 15 7.48 -8.77 -8.32
C PHE A 15 7.41 -8.39 -6.85
N SER A 16 7.43 -9.40 -5.98
CA SER A 16 7.67 -9.23 -4.55
C SER A 16 9.10 -8.73 -4.32
N PHE A 17 9.37 -8.22 -3.13
CA PHE A 17 10.73 -7.77 -2.78
C PHE A 17 11.75 -8.92 -2.84
N ASN A 18 11.35 -10.14 -2.48
CA ASN A 18 12.20 -11.32 -2.59
C ASN A 18 12.57 -11.64 -4.04
N GLU A 19 11.62 -11.56 -4.97
CA GLU A 19 11.87 -11.73 -6.41
C GLU A 19 12.74 -10.59 -6.94
N PHE A 20 12.53 -9.36 -6.46
CA PHE A 20 13.37 -8.22 -6.81
C PHE A 20 14.83 -8.40 -6.34
N LEU A 21 15.07 -8.88 -5.10
CA LEU A 21 16.42 -9.20 -4.62
C LEU A 21 17.08 -10.30 -5.45
N ASN A 22 16.33 -11.35 -5.80
CA ASN A 22 16.83 -12.41 -6.68
C ASN A 22 17.22 -11.88 -8.08
N PHE A 23 16.41 -11.00 -8.64
CA PHE A 23 16.75 -10.33 -9.90
C PHE A 23 18.04 -9.50 -9.79
N LYS A 24 18.21 -8.76 -8.68
CA LYS A 24 19.44 -7.98 -8.39
C LYS A 24 20.62 -8.85 -7.96
N GLN A 25 20.46 -10.16 -7.86
CA GLN A 25 21.49 -11.13 -7.40
C GLN A 25 22.01 -10.80 -5.98
N ILE A 26 21.14 -10.31 -5.10
CA ILE A 26 21.46 -10.01 -3.71
C ILE A 26 21.05 -11.21 -2.86
N ASN A 27 22.03 -11.90 -2.28
CA ASN A 27 21.78 -13.07 -1.43
C ASN A 27 21.33 -12.65 -0.02
N TYR A 28 20.32 -13.33 0.53
CA TYR A 28 19.71 -13.06 1.84
C TYR A 28 19.16 -14.32 2.53
N SER A 29 19.57 -15.50 2.06
CA SER A 29 18.96 -16.79 2.49
C SER A 29 19.24 -17.13 3.95
N ASN A 30 20.30 -16.59 4.52
CA ASN A 30 20.70 -16.82 5.91
C ASN A 30 21.20 -15.53 6.57
N GLU A 31 21.36 -15.56 7.92
CA GLU A 31 21.75 -14.38 8.68
C GLU A 31 23.12 -13.82 8.28
N ILE A 32 24.07 -14.68 7.90
CA ILE A 32 25.41 -14.23 7.46
C ILE A 32 25.28 -13.45 6.16
N GLU A 33 24.50 -13.92 5.20
CA GLU A 33 24.24 -13.23 3.94
C GLU A 33 23.48 -11.91 4.16
N LYS A 34 22.48 -11.90 5.04
CA LYS A 34 21.76 -10.66 5.38
C LYS A 34 22.70 -9.62 5.98
N ILE A 35 23.60 -10.00 6.87
CA ILE A 35 24.57 -9.10 7.49
C ILE A 35 25.59 -8.60 6.46
N SER A 36 26.17 -9.50 5.66
CA SER A 36 27.19 -9.13 4.65
C SER A 36 26.58 -8.25 3.52
N ASN A 37 25.32 -8.47 3.18
CA ASN A 37 24.62 -7.71 2.14
C ASN A 37 23.75 -6.57 2.68
N LYS A 38 23.82 -6.24 3.97
CA LYS A 38 22.93 -5.26 4.63
C LYS A 38 22.82 -3.92 3.88
N ILE A 39 23.93 -3.38 3.38
CA ILE A 39 23.95 -2.12 2.62
C ILE A 39 23.24 -2.29 1.27
N ALA A 40 23.49 -3.40 0.57
CA ALA A 40 22.85 -3.70 -0.71
C ALA A 40 21.33 -3.89 -0.53
N ILE A 41 20.93 -4.61 0.51
CA ILE A 41 19.50 -4.82 0.86
C ILE A 41 18.82 -3.48 1.15
N LYS A 42 19.43 -2.59 1.96
CA LYS A 42 18.85 -1.27 2.24
C LYS A 42 18.66 -0.41 0.99
N ARG A 43 19.66 -0.39 0.09
CA ARG A 43 19.54 0.30 -1.20
C ARG A 43 18.43 -0.33 -2.07
N ALA A 44 18.33 -1.65 -2.07
CA ALA A 44 17.28 -2.36 -2.77
C ALA A 44 15.89 -2.03 -2.21
N VAL A 45 15.73 -1.91 -0.88
CA VAL A 45 14.48 -1.46 -0.24
C VAL A 45 14.11 -0.04 -0.69
N GLU A 46 15.06 0.89 -0.69
CA GLU A 46 14.83 2.26 -1.16
C GLU A 46 14.42 2.31 -2.64
N GLU A 47 15.09 1.52 -3.48
CA GLU A 47 14.75 1.40 -4.91
C GLU A 47 13.34 0.81 -5.08
N TYR A 48 13.04 -0.30 -4.41
CA TYR A 48 11.75 -0.97 -4.48
C TYR A 48 10.59 -0.12 -3.91
N MET A 49 10.83 0.58 -2.79
CA MET A 49 9.89 1.53 -2.22
C MET A 49 9.57 2.69 -3.17
N ASN A 50 10.55 3.09 -4.00
CA ASN A 50 10.35 4.16 -4.96
C ASN A 50 9.74 3.68 -6.29
N TRP A 51 10.14 2.52 -6.79
CA TRP A 51 9.85 2.11 -8.16
C TRP A 51 8.96 0.87 -8.28
N GLY A 52 8.62 0.21 -7.15
CA GLY A 52 7.74 -0.95 -7.12
C GLY A 52 8.32 -2.21 -7.73
N GLY A 53 7.43 -3.12 -8.12
CA GLY A 53 7.76 -4.45 -8.61
C GLY A 53 7.53 -4.68 -10.10
N PHE A 54 7.22 -3.66 -10.90
CA PHE A 54 7.12 -3.84 -12.36
C PHE A 54 8.49 -4.13 -12.97
N TYR A 55 8.63 -5.31 -13.61
CA TYR A 55 9.91 -5.78 -14.16
C TYR A 55 10.57 -4.77 -15.10
N GLU A 56 9.83 -4.22 -16.05
CA GLU A 56 10.36 -3.27 -17.02
C GLU A 56 10.87 -2.00 -16.37
N VAL A 57 10.26 -1.59 -15.24
CA VAL A 57 10.63 -0.37 -14.52
C VAL A 57 11.98 -0.53 -13.83
N PHE A 58 12.18 -1.63 -13.11
CA PHE A 58 13.46 -1.79 -12.39
C PHE A 58 14.61 -2.34 -13.26
N SER A 59 14.31 -2.79 -14.49
CA SER A 59 15.35 -3.15 -15.48
C SER A 59 15.99 -1.94 -16.18
N ILE A 60 15.45 -0.72 -15.97
CA ILE A 60 15.91 0.52 -16.59
C ILE A 60 16.56 1.42 -15.54
N GLU A 61 17.59 2.18 -15.92
CA GLU A 61 18.25 3.13 -15.01
C GLU A 61 17.65 4.54 -15.06
N ASN A 62 17.18 4.97 -16.24
CA ASN A 62 16.67 6.33 -16.45
C ASN A 62 15.31 6.54 -15.77
N GLU A 63 15.28 7.41 -14.75
CA GLU A 63 14.06 7.67 -13.95
C GLU A 63 12.91 8.30 -14.76
N ASN A 64 13.19 9.14 -15.76
CA ASN A 64 12.14 9.71 -16.60
C ASN A 64 11.49 8.61 -17.46
N LEU A 65 12.30 7.71 -18.02
CA LEU A 65 11.77 6.57 -18.77
C LEU A 65 10.98 5.61 -17.89
N LYS A 66 11.43 5.36 -16.65
CA LYS A 66 10.63 4.60 -15.66
C LYS A 66 9.24 5.21 -15.46
N LYS A 67 9.14 6.53 -15.28
CA LYS A 67 7.86 7.23 -15.13
C LYS A 67 6.99 7.14 -16.38
N GLU A 68 7.58 7.29 -17.57
CA GLU A 68 6.85 7.15 -18.83
C GLU A 68 6.25 5.74 -19.00
N ILE A 69 6.99 4.70 -18.63
CA ILE A 69 6.51 3.31 -18.66
C ILE A 69 5.34 3.13 -17.70
N LEU A 70 5.50 3.56 -16.44
CA LEU A 70 4.41 3.48 -15.46
C LEU A 70 3.16 4.24 -15.92
N LEU A 71 3.35 5.44 -16.48
CA LEU A 71 2.25 6.23 -17.03
C LEU A 71 1.58 5.50 -18.21
N SER A 72 2.35 4.87 -19.07
CA SER A 72 1.82 4.11 -20.20
C SER A 72 0.98 2.92 -19.74
N TYR A 73 1.41 2.20 -18.68
CA TYR A 73 0.63 1.10 -18.09
C TYR A 73 -0.71 1.60 -17.56
N VAL A 74 -0.69 2.64 -16.75
CA VAL A 74 -1.93 3.21 -16.21
C VAL A 74 -2.87 3.66 -17.32
N LYS A 75 -2.36 4.37 -18.33
CA LYS A 75 -3.17 4.81 -19.47
C LYS A 75 -3.72 3.62 -20.27
N ASN A 76 -2.91 2.62 -20.56
CA ASN A 76 -3.38 1.44 -21.28
C ASN A 76 -4.48 0.71 -20.48
N ILE A 77 -4.32 0.52 -19.18
CA ILE A 77 -5.33 -0.11 -18.33
C ILE A 77 -6.63 0.72 -18.34
N ILE A 78 -6.54 2.04 -18.16
CA ILE A 78 -7.74 2.91 -18.15
C ILE A 78 -8.42 2.91 -19.52
N TYR A 79 -7.68 3.20 -20.60
CA TYR A 79 -8.26 3.46 -21.91
C TYR A 79 -8.57 2.20 -22.72
N GLN A 80 -7.82 1.12 -22.55
CA GLN A 80 -7.99 -0.10 -23.33
C GLN A 80 -8.72 -1.22 -22.58
N ASP A 81 -8.75 -1.17 -21.23
CA ASP A 81 -9.45 -2.18 -20.44
C ASP A 81 -10.69 -1.62 -19.74
N ILE A 82 -10.55 -0.63 -18.83
CA ILE A 82 -11.69 -0.13 -18.05
C ILE A 82 -12.75 0.54 -18.93
N ILE A 83 -12.37 1.51 -19.74
CA ILE A 83 -13.31 2.31 -20.52
C ILE A 83 -14.17 1.45 -21.45
N PRO A 84 -13.60 0.54 -22.27
CA PRO A 84 -14.42 -0.32 -23.14
C PRO A 84 -15.25 -1.34 -22.34
N ARG A 85 -14.70 -1.92 -21.26
CA ARG A 85 -15.35 -2.95 -20.46
C ARG A 85 -16.61 -2.42 -19.76
N TYR A 86 -16.55 -1.21 -19.23
CA TYR A 86 -17.65 -0.62 -18.44
C TYR A 86 -18.44 0.46 -19.17
N GLY A 87 -18.11 0.75 -20.43
CA GLY A 87 -18.81 1.75 -21.25
C GLY A 87 -18.70 3.17 -20.70
N ILE A 88 -17.53 3.55 -20.20
CA ILE A 88 -17.31 4.85 -19.56
C ILE A 88 -17.38 5.96 -20.60
N ARG A 89 -18.28 6.94 -20.38
CA ARG A 89 -18.45 8.08 -21.28
C ARG A 89 -17.47 9.23 -21.03
N ASN A 90 -17.07 9.42 -19.76
CA ASN A 90 -16.18 10.51 -19.37
C ASN A 90 -14.83 9.94 -18.90
N SER A 91 -13.98 9.65 -19.87
CA SER A 91 -12.64 9.09 -19.65
C SER A 91 -11.71 10.07 -18.92
N GLU A 92 -11.86 11.38 -19.18
CA GLU A 92 -11.03 12.42 -18.54
C GLU A 92 -11.26 12.48 -17.04
N ILE A 93 -12.52 12.47 -16.59
CA ILE A 93 -12.84 12.45 -15.15
C ILE A 93 -12.29 11.18 -14.50
N MET A 94 -12.40 10.03 -15.17
CA MET A 94 -11.86 8.77 -14.64
C MET A 94 -10.34 8.84 -14.45
N GLU A 95 -9.61 9.31 -15.46
CA GLU A 95 -8.15 9.46 -15.38
C GLU A 95 -7.75 10.45 -14.28
N ARG A 96 -8.38 11.63 -14.22
CA ARG A 96 -8.14 12.63 -13.17
C ARG A 96 -8.46 12.11 -11.77
N LEU A 97 -9.53 11.34 -11.60
CA LEU A 97 -9.88 10.72 -10.34
C LEU A 97 -8.80 9.71 -9.92
N PHE A 98 -8.30 8.89 -10.84
CA PHE A 98 -7.21 7.95 -10.53
C PHE A 98 -5.97 8.68 -9.98
N PHE A 99 -5.46 9.69 -10.67
CA PHE A 99 -4.28 10.44 -10.22
C PHE A 99 -4.52 11.21 -8.92
N TYR A 100 -5.75 11.68 -8.69
CA TYR A 100 -6.12 12.28 -7.42
C TYR A 100 -6.06 11.25 -6.28
N LEU A 101 -6.64 10.06 -6.48
CA LEU A 101 -6.61 8.98 -5.48
C LEU A 101 -5.18 8.51 -5.20
N LEU A 102 -4.38 8.36 -6.24
CA LEU A 102 -2.97 8.01 -6.14
C LEU A 102 -2.19 9.05 -5.31
N SER A 103 -2.43 10.34 -5.55
CA SER A 103 -1.82 11.45 -4.80
C SER A 103 -2.31 11.54 -3.34
N ASN A 104 -3.42 10.90 -3.03
CA ASN A 104 -4.00 10.78 -1.70
C ASN A 104 -4.01 9.33 -1.19
N SER A 105 -3.08 8.50 -1.67
CA SER A 105 -2.89 7.14 -1.14
C SER A 105 -2.65 7.19 0.37
N THR A 106 -3.00 6.11 1.07
CA THR A 106 -2.98 5.94 2.52
C THR A 106 -3.98 6.81 3.31
N THR A 107 -4.78 7.65 2.64
CA THR A 107 -5.76 8.50 3.33
C THR A 107 -7.18 7.93 3.25
N ILE A 108 -8.02 8.43 4.14
CA ILE A 108 -9.44 8.07 4.19
C ILE A 108 -10.19 8.70 3.01
N LEU A 109 -10.96 7.88 2.30
CA LEU A 109 -11.84 8.31 1.23
C LEU A 109 -13.03 9.12 1.78
N ASN A 110 -13.21 10.33 1.26
CA ASN A 110 -14.41 11.12 1.47
C ASN A 110 -15.18 11.24 0.14
N TYR A 111 -16.15 10.36 -0.05
CA TYR A 111 -16.93 10.30 -1.29
C TYR A 111 -17.67 11.60 -1.59
N THR A 112 -18.20 12.29 -0.58
CA THR A 112 -18.89 13.58 -0.75
C THR A 112 -17.93 14.67 -1.22
N THR A 113 -16.72 14.70 -0.69
CA THR A 113 -15.69 15.63 -1.17
C THR A 113 -15.29 15.32 -2.61
N LEU A 114 -15.06 14.04 -2.93
CA LEU A 114 -14.73 13.60 -4.28
C LEU A 114 -15.85 13.94 -5.27
N SER A 115 -17.10 13.67 -4.91
CA SER A 115 -18.28 14.01 -5.73
C SER A 115 -18.32 15.51 -6.08
N LYS A 116 -18.11 16.37 -5.10
CA LYS A 116 -18.06 17.83 -5.31
C LYS A 116 -16.87 18.26 -6.16
N THR A 117 -15.68 17.67 -5.94
CA THR A 117 -14.45 18.04 -6.66
C THR A 117 -14.51 17.64 -8.13
N PHE A 118 -15.11 16.50 -8.44
CA PHE A 118 -15.20 15.96 -9.80
C PHE A 118 -16.55 16.23 -10.48
N GLU A 119 -17.50 16.86 -9.80
CA GLU A 119 -18.85 17.20 -10.29
C GLU A 119 -19.63 15.97 -10.80
N ILE A 120 -19.44 14.82 -10.15
CA ILE A 120 -20.15 13.57 -10.42
C ILE A 120 -20.73 12.99 -9.14
N SER A 121 -21.73 12.09 -9.26
CA SER A 121 -22.39 11.52 -8.10
C SER A 121 -21.48 10.65 -7.24
N ASP A 122 -21.75 10.58 -5.92
CA ASP A 122 -21.07 9.65 -4.99
C ASP A 122 -21.13 8.20 -5.50
N LYS A 123 -22.25 7.83 -6.17
CA LYS A 123 -22.41 6.51 -6.77
C LYS A 123 -21.39 6.27 -7.88
N THR A 124 -21.24 7.24 -8.77
CA THR A 124 -20.26 7.16 -9.88
C THR A 124 -18.82 7.10 -9.35
N ILE A 125 -18.49 7.89 -8.31
CA ILE A 125 -17.16 7.81 -7.65
C ILE A 125 -16.90 6.39 -7.13
N LYS A 126 -17.89 5.79 -6.45
CA LYS A 126 -17.75 4.41 -5.92
C LYS A 126 -17.60 3.38 -7.03
N GLU A 127 -18.36 3.52 -8.12
CA GLU A 127 -18.23 2.66 -9.31
C GLU A 127 -16.84 2.77 -9.94
N TYR A 128 -16.32 3.98 -10.12
CA TYR A 128 -14.96 4.17 -10.68
C TYR A 128 -13.88 3.57 -9.78
N ILE A 129 -14.00 3.73 -8.46
CA ILE A 129 -13.05 3.10 -7.53
C ILE A 129 -13.15 1.56 -7.61
N ASN A 130 -14.36 0.97 -7.72
CA ASN A 130 -14.50 -0.46 -7.94
C ASN A 130 -13.80 -0.91 -9.22
N TYR A 131 -13.91 -0.14 -10.31
CA TYR A 131 -13.23 -0.48 -11.57
C TYR A 131 -11.70 -0.44 -11.43
N PHE A 132 -11.14 0.49 -10.66
CA PHE A 132 -9.71 0.51 -10.37
C PHE A 132 -9.27 -0.68 -9.49
N GLU A 133 -10.14 -1.17 -8.60
CA GLU A 133 -9.89 -2.39 -7.84
C GLU A 133 -9.96 -3.65 -8.71
N ASP A 134 -10.93 -3.71 -9.63
CA ASP A 134 -11.13 -4.85 -10.54
C ASP A 134 -9.94 -5.07 -11.49
N VAL A 135 -9.17 -4.01 -11.77
CA VAL A 135 -7.95 -4.07 -12.61
C VAL A 135 -6.65 -3.99 -11.78
N PHE A 136 -6.74 -4.15 -10.47
CA PHE A 136 -5.59 -4.20 -9.56
C PHE A 136 -4.70 -2.93 -9.54
N LEU A 137 -5.26 -1.76 -9.82
CA LEU A 137 -4.54 -0.50 -9.68
C LEU A 137 -4.57 0.03 -8.25
N LEU A 138 -5.71 -0.07 -7.59
CA LEU A 138 -5.94 0.42 -6.24
C LEU A 138 -6.63 -0.65 -5.38
N LYS A 139 -6.60 -0.48 -4.06
CA LYS A 139 -7.37 -1.28 -3.12
C LYS A 139 -7.82 -0.44 -1.93
N ARG A 140 -9.05 -0.69 -1.49
CA ARG A 140 -9.59 -0.12 -0.26
C ARG A 140 -9.31 -1.03 0.92
N VAL A 141 -8.99 -0.40 2.06
CA VAL A 141 -8.89 -1.07 3.36
C VAL A 141 -9.99 -0.55 4.26
N ASP A 142 -10.76 -1.46 4.83
CA ASP A 142 -11.91 -1.17 5.66
C ASP A 142 -11.49 -0.75 7.07
N LYS A 143 -12.22 0.19 7.67
CA LYS A 143 -12.15 0.37 9.12
C LYS A 143 -12.74 -0.86 9.80
N PHE A 144 -12.03 -1.43 10.77
CA PHE A 144 -12.51 -2.58 11.54
C PHE A 144 -13.76 -2.25 12.35
N HIS A 145 -14.71 -3.15 12.31
CA HIS A 145 -15.88 -3.17 13.20
C HIS A 145 -16.22 -4.62 13.56
N ASN A 146 -16.68 -4.84 14.79
CA ASN A 146 -17.11 -6.16 15.24
C ASN A 146 -18.37 -6.68 14.50
N LYS A 147 -19.14 -5.77 13.90
CA LYS A 147 -20.34 -6.10 13.12
C LYS A 147 -20.04 -5.86 11.64
N GLU A 148 -20.17 -6.89 10.81
CA GLU A 148 -19.94 -6.85 9.38
C GLU A 148 -20.71 -5.71 8.68
N LYS A 149 -21.99 -5.51 9.03
CA LYS A 149 -22.83 -4.44 8.48
C LYS A 149 -22.23 -3.04 8.73
N GLU A 150 -21.63 -2.82 9.89
CA GLU A 150 -20.99 -1.54 10.23
C GLU A 150 -19.64 -1.41 9.50
N GLN A 151 -18.89 -2.51 9.37
CA GLN A 151 -17.64 -2.53 8.61
C GLN A 151 -17.88 -2.18 7.12
N ILE A 152 -18.88 -2.76 6.48
CA ILE A 152 -19.26 -2.46 5.10
C ILE A 152 -19.55 -0.95 4.90
N LYS A 153 -20.24 -0.33 5.89
CA LYS A 153 -20.60 1.10 5.85
C LYS A 153 -19.48 2.03 6.31
N SER A 154 -18.42 1.51 6.90
CA SER A 154 -17.36 2.29 7.48
C SER A 154 -16.55 3.05 6.42
N GLN A 155 -15.78 4.04 6.89
CA GLN A 155 -14.81 4.74 6.06
C GLN A 155 -13.74 3.77 5.56
N LYS A 156 -13.22 4.03 4.37
CA LYS A 156 -12.18 3.23 3.72
C LYS A 156 -10.93 4.07 3.55
N LYS A 157 -9.74 3.51 3.81
CA LYS A 157 -8.48 4.05 3.31
C LYS A 157 -8.23 3.52 1.89
N ILE A 158 -7.48 4.26 1.07
CA ILE A 158 -7.11 3.85 -0.29
C ILE A 158 -5.61 3.61 -0.39
N TYR A 159 -5.23 2.56 -1.08
CA TYR A 159 -3.84 2.18 -1.32
C TYR A 159 -3.64 1.80 -2.78
N THR A 160 -2.41 1.93 -3.28
CA THR A 160 -2.04 1.38 -4.59
C THR A 160 -1.37 0.02 -4.43
N LEU A 161 -1.62 -0.90 -5.36
CA LEU A 161 -1.09 -2.26 -5.33
C LEU A 161 0.36 -2.37 -5.79
N ASP A 162 0.93 -1.29 -6.34
CA ASP A 162 2.36 -1.18 -6.62
C ASP A 162 2.90 0.20 -6.23
N ASN A 163 3.98 0.21 -5.46
CA ASN A 163 4.60 1.45 -4.97
C ASN A 163 5.13 2.35 -6.09
N GLY A 164 5.56 1.77 -7.21
CA GLY A 164 6.06 2.52 -8.36
C GLY A 164 5.03 3.51 -8.91
N LEU A 165 3.74 3.16 -8.85
CA LEU A 165 2.67 4.03 -9.30
C LEU A 165 2.63 5.37 -8.52
N LEU A 166 3.09 5.40 -7.26
CA LEU A 166 3.17 6.64 -6.47
C LEU A 166 4.10 7.70 -7.09
N GLN A 167 5.03 7.31 -8.00
CA GLN A 167 5.84 8.25 -8.76
C GLN A 167 5.04 9.11 -9.75
N LEU A 168 3.82 8.69 -10.09
CA LEU A 168 2.88 9.41 -10.94
C LEU A 168 2.00 10.40 -10.15
N SER A 169 2.19 10.48 -8.84
CA SER A 169 1.47 11.43 -7.97
C SER A 169 1.72 12.87 -8.42
N THR A 170 0.67 13.69 -8.43
CA THR A 170 0.75 15.12 -8.77
C THR A 170 1.28 15.98 -7.61
N LYS A 171 1.47 15.42 -6.42
CA LYS A 171 2.06 16.13 -5.28
C LYS A 171 3.56 16.24 -5.43
N PHE A 172 4.06 17.47 -5.36
CA PHE A 172 5.50 17.79 -5.52
C PHE A 172 6.39 17.29 -4.39
N SER A 173 5.85 16.95 -3.21
CA SER A 173 6.67 16.42 -2.12
C SER A 173 6.77 14.91 -2.22
N SER A 174 8.01 14.40 -2.22
CA SER A 174 8.27 12.98 -1.95
C SER A 174 7.82 12.66 -0.52
N ASN A 175 6.53 12.36 -0.33
CA ASN A 175 6.05 11.96 0.99
C ASN A 175 6.50 10.53 1.25
N LEU A 176 7.70 10.41 1.82
CA LEU A 176 8.33 9.13 2.12
C LEU A 176 7.50 8.31 3.13
N GLY A 177 6.71 8.98 3.99
CA GLY A 177 5.78 8.32 4.88
C GLY A 177 4.69 7.56 4.12
N ILE A 178 4.08 8.21 3.10
CA ILE A 178 3.09 7.55 2.23
C ILE A 178 3.69 6.34 1.51
N LYS A 179 4.92 6.48 0.98
CA LYS A 179 5.58 5.37 0.28
C LYS A 179 5.87 4.20 1.22
N LEU A 180 6.31 4.49 2.45
CA LEU A 180 6.59 3.45 3.44
C LEU A 180 5.29 2.77 3.88
N GLU A 181 4.24 3.53 4.20
CA GLU A 181 2.94 2.96 4.61
C GLU A 181 2.32 2.12 3.48
N ASN A 182 2.39 2.59 2.22
CA ASN A 182 1.91 1.83 1.09
C ASN A 182 2.75 0.56 0.82
N LEU A 183 4.06 0.59 1.06
CA LEU A 183 4.91 -0.60 0.96
C LEU A 183 4.54 -1.63 2.02
N VAL A 184 4.33 -1.20 3.28
CA VAL A 184 3.86 -2.08 4.37
C VAL A 184 2.49 -2.66 4.02
N PHE A 185 1.57 -1.84 3.47
CA PHE A 185 0.30 -2.33 2.96
C PHE A 185 0.48 -3.45 1.93
N ASN A 186 1.34 -3.27 0.91
CA ASN A 186 1.53 -4.27 -0.15
C ASN A 186 2.06 -5.59 0.42
N VAL A 187 3.01 -5.54 1.36
CA VAL A 187 3.55 -6.72 2.04
C VAL A 187 2.46 -7.44 2.85
N LEU A 188 1.69 -6.70 3.65
CA LEU A 188 0.60 -7.29 4.45
C LEU A 188 -0.52 -7.83 3.56
N ASN A 189 -0.90 -7.12 2.51
CA ASN A 189 -1.99 -7.52 1.61
C ASN A 189 -1.73 -8.83 0.85
N GLN A 190 -0.47 -9.18 0.58
CA GLN A 190 -0.11 -10.46 -0.03
C GLN A 190 -0.28 -11.63 0.94
N ASN A 191 -0.15 -11.39 2.25
CA ASN A 191 -0.10 -12.45 3.26
C ASN A 191 -1.39 -12.50 4.11
N GLU A 192 -2.11 -11.40 4.26
CA GLU A 192 -3.26 -11.27 5.16
C GLU A 192 -4.58 -11.05 4.40
N LYS A 193 -5.51 -12.00 4.52
CA LYS A 193 -6.81 -11.93 3.83
C LYS A 193 -7.76 -10.85 4.36
N ASN A 194 -7.67 -10.53 5.66
CA ASN A 194 -8.59 -9.65 6.37
C ASN A 194 -7.87 -8.44 6.96
N LEU A 195 -7.11 -7.72 6.14
CA LEU A 195 -6.43 -6.51 6.55
C LEU A 195 -7.44 -5.37 6.73
N THR A 196 -7.42 -4.74 7.90
CA THR A 196 -8.25 -3.59 8.26
C THR A 196 -7.41 -2.52 8.93
N TYR A 197 -8.00 -1.36 9.25
CA TYR A 197 -7.37 -0.36 10.11
C TYR A 197 -8.27 -0.01 11.29
N LEU A 198 -7.69 0.54 12.37
CA LEU A 198 -8.45 1.03 13.52
C LEU A 198 -8.39 2.55 13.56
N ARG A 199 -9.50 3.19 13.88
CA ARG A 199 -9.55 4.63 14.06
C ARG A 199 -10.68 5.05 14.99
N ASP A 200 -10.31 5.88 15.96
CA ASP A 200 -11.22 6.64 16.81
C ASP A 200 -10.50 7.94 17.19
N THR A 201 -10.18 8.17 18.47
CA THR A 201 -9.30 9.25 18.94
C THR A 201 -7.86 9.08 18.42
N TYR A 202 -7.41 7.85 18.34
CA TYR A 202 -6.13 7.44 17.74
C TYR A 202 -6.37 6.61 16.49
N GLU A 203 -5.29 6.29 15.78
CA GLU A 203 -5.32 5.46 14.59
C GLU A 203 -4.26 4.35 14.69
N ILE A 204 -4.59 3.16 14.20
CA ILE A 204 -3.66 2.07 13.88
C ILE A 204 -3.76 1.83 12.38
N ASP A 205 -2.64 1.93 11.68
CA ASP A 205 -2.59 1.89 10.22
C ASP A 205 -3.08 0.56 9.66
N PHE A 206 -2.66 -0.57 10.28
CA PHE A 206 -3.13 -1.89 9.90
C PHE A 206 -3.41 -2.76 11.11
N TYR A 207 -4.50 -3.50 11.02
CA TYR A 207 -4.96 -4.42 12.04
C TYR A 207 -5.30 -5.76 11.43
N THR A 208 -4.74 -6.80 12.02
CA THR A 208 -5.14 -8.20 11.85
C THR A 208 -5.66 -8.72 13.19
N ASN A 209 -6.30 -9.90 13.20
CA ASN A 209 -6.85 -10.44 14.45
C ASN A 209 -5.79 -10.64 15.55
N LYS A 210 -4.51 -10.68 15.20
CA LYS A 210 -3.40 -10.96 16.14
C LYS A 210 -2.47 -9.78 16.37
N THR A 211 -2.34 -8.87 15.41
CA THR A 211 -1.27 -7.86 15.40
C THR A 211 -1.82 -6.48 15.05
N LEU A 212 -1.34 -5.48 15.76
CA LEU A 212 -1.49 -4.07 15.42
C LEU A 212 -0.19 -3.58 14.78
N TYR A 213 -0.31 -2.95 13.61
CA TYR A 213 0.82 -2.38 12.89
C TYR A 213 0.65 -0.88 12.78
N GLN A 214 1.69 -0.17 13.16
CA GLN A 214 1.80 1.28 12.95
C GLN A 214 3.01 1.55 12.07
N VAL A 215 2.94 2.55 11.21
CA VAL A 215 4.01 2.88 10.29
C VAL A 215 4.46 4.32 10.51
N SER A 216 5.73 4.51 10.82
CA SER A 216 6.33 5.84 10.97
C SER A 216 7.66 5.91 10.25
N TYR A 217 7.82 6.88 9.35
CA TYR A 217 9.05 7.03 8.59
C TYR A 217 10.26 7.25 9.49
N LYS A 218 10.11 8.05 10.57
CA LYS A 218 11.11 8.33 11.61
C LYS A 218 10.46 8.45 12.96
N ILE A 219 11.17 8.04 13.99
CA ILE A 219 10.77 8.13 15.39
C ILE A 219 11.81 8.86 16.25
N ASP A 220 12.65 9.70 15.62
CA ASP A 220 13.70 10.50 16.30
C ASP A 220 13.10 11.57 17.22
N ASP A 221 11.90 12.04 16.92
CA ASP A 221 11.16 12.99 17.72
C ASP A 221 10.30 12.28 18.78
N GLU A 222 10.52 12.63 20.03
CA GLU A 222 9.81 12.06 21.18
C GLU A 222 8.28 12.23 21.08
N LYS A 223 7.80 13.34 20.52
CA LYS A 223 6.38 13.59 20.31
C LYS A 223 5.78 12.58 19.31
N THR A 224 6.48 12.32 18.21
CA THR A 224 6.07 11.33 17.23
C THR A 224 6.05 9.94 17.85
N LEU A 225 7.13 9.53 18.52
CA LEU A 225 7.21 8.23 19.18
C LEU A 225 6.08 8.06 20.22
N ASN A 226 5.85 9.03 21.07
CA ASN A 226 4.79 8.97 22.08
C ASN A 226 3.39 8.87 21.47
N ARG A 227 3.15 9.53 20.33
CA ARG A 227 1.88 9.40 19.59
C ARG A 227 1.65 7.96 19.13
N GLU A 228 2.65 7.34 18.51
CA GLU A 228 2.55 5.95 18.03
C GLU A 228 2.35 4.97 19.18
N LEU A 229 3.10 5.11 20.26
CA LEU A 229 2.96 4.26 21.46
C LEU A 229 1.58 4.41 22.12
N ASN A 230 1.04 5.63 22.17
CA ASN A 230 -0.29 5.88 22.72
C ASN A 230 -1.40 5.27 21.85
N SER A 231 -1.21 5.17 20.54
CA SER A 231 -2.15 4.48 19.65
C SER A 231 -2.29 3.00 20.01
N PHE A 232 -1.19 2.30 20.26
CA PHE A 232 -1.23 0.91 20.72
C PHE A 232 -1.93 0.76 22.07
N LYS A 233 -1.59 1.59 23.06
CA LYS A 233 -2.22 1.58 24.39
C LYS A 233 -3.73 1.81 24.31
N TYR A 234 -4.17 2.69 23.43
CA TYR A 234 -5.60 2.99 23.25
C TYR A 234 -6.40 1.81 22.72
N PHE A 235 -5.86 1.07 21.75
CA PHE A 235 -6.58 -0.02 21.09
C PHE A 235 -6.37 -1.40 21.73
N ASP A 236 -5.36 -1.58 22.55
CA ASP A 236 -5.06 -2.83 23.24
C ASP A 236 -4.43 -2.58 24.61
N MET A 237 -5.25 -2.08 25.55
CA MET A 237 -4.83 -1.73 26.92
C MET A 237 -4.22 -2.90 27.67
N ASP A 238 -4.70 -4.13 27.42
CA ASP A 238 -4.27 -5.35 28.10
C ASP A 238 -3.09 -6.03 27.39
N PHE A 239 -2.59 -5.48 26.30
CA PHE A 239 -1.49 -6.04 25.49
C PHE A 239 -1.72 -7.51 25.10
N THR A 240 -2.92 -7.80 24.65
CA THR A 240 -3.32 -9.15 24.23
C THR A 240 -2.86 -9.50 22.81
N LYS A 241 -2.43 -8.47 22.04
CA LYS A 241 -1.97 -8.58 20.65
C LYS A 241 -0.50 -8.23 20.52
N GLU A 242 0.08 -8.63 19.41
CA GLU A 242 1.41 -8.14 19.03
C GLU A 242 1.33 -6.68 18.58
N HIS A 243 2.28 -5.86 19.02
CA HIS A 243 2.43 -4.46 18.62
C HIS A 243 3.70 -4.31 17.81
N LYS A 244 3.56 -3.94 16.54
CA LYS A 244 4.67 -3.74 15.60
C LYS A 244 4.67 -2.31 15.07
N LEU A 245 5.70 -1.54 15.38
CA LEU A 245 5.95 -0.23 14.81
C LEU A 245 6.99 -0.36 13.70
N ILE A 246 6.56 -0.20 12.46
CA ILE A 246 7.43 -0.32 11.29
C ILE A 246 8.04 1.04 10.97
N THR A 247 9.37 1.09 10.87
CA THR A 247 10.12 2.31 10.55
C THR A 247 11.03 2.10 9.35
N LEU A 248 11.61 3.19 8.83
CA LEU A 248 12.57 3.06 7.73
C LEU A 248 13.85 2.32 8.19
N ASN A 249 14.41 2.69 9.35
CA ASN A 249 15.76 2.25 9.74
C ASN A 249 15.89 1.75 11.18
N ASP A 250 14.92 2.02 12.04
CA ASP A 250 15.04 1.72 13.46
C ASP A 250 14.55 0.30 13.77
N SER A 251 15.36 -0.42 14.56
CA SER A 251 15.00 -1.71 15.12
C SER A 251 15.38 -1.74 16.60
N LYS A 252 14.36 -1.80 17.46
CA LYS A 252 14.52 -1.84 18.92
C LYS A 252 13.23 -2.32 19.57
N LYS A 253 13.31 -2.70 20.83
CA LYS A 253 12.13 -3.00 21.64
C LYS A 253 11.88 -1.83 22.60
N ILE A 254 10.64 -1.34 22.64
CA ILE A 254 10.18 -0.29 23.55
C ILE A 254 8.98 -0.85 24.30
N ASP A 255 9.13 -1.15 25.59
CA ASP A 255 8.11 -1.83 26.39
C ASP A 255 7.61 -3.12 25.68
N ASN A 256 6.32 -3.17 25.36
CA ASN A 256 5.70 -4.29 24.64
C ASN A 256 5.62 -4.08 23.12
N VAL A 257 6.19 -2.99 22.61
CA VAL A 257 6.18 -2.66 21.17
C VAL A 257 7.50 -3.09 20.53
N SER A 258 7.40 -3.90 19.50
CA SER A 258 8.53 -4.25 18.62
C SER A 258 8.66 -3.18 17.53
N VAL A 259 9.71 -2.36 17.60
CA VAL A 259 10.09 -1.46 16.52
C VAL A 259 10.95 -2.25 15.54
N ILE A 260 10.54 -2.29 14.27
CA ILE A 260 11.14 -3.14 13.24
C ILE A 260 11.45 -2.27 12.03
N SER A 261 12.67 -2.33 11.51
CA SER A 261 13.01 -1.65 10.26
C SER A 261 12.31 -2.31 9.05
N ILE A 262 12.05 -1.54 8.01
CA ILE A 262 11.35 -2.04 6.84
C ILE A 262 12.10 -3.18 6.15
N ASP A 263 13.43 -3.16 6.13
CA ASP A 263 14.25 -4.24 5.57
C ASP A 263 14.09 -5.54 6.36
N GLU A 264 14.02 -5.48 7.69
CA GLU A 264 13.73 -6.64 8.51
C GLU A 264 12.29 -7.12 8.34
N PHE A 265 11.34 -6.19 8.31
CA PHE A 265 9.92 -6.51 8.16
C PHE A 265 9.59 -7.22 6.84
N ILE A 266 10.09 -6.70 5.71
CA ILE A 266 9.79 -7.24 4.37
C ILE A 266 10.48 -8.60 4.10
N LEU A 267 11.57 -8.89 4.81
CA LEU A 267 12.30 -10.15 4.73
C LEU A 267 11.86 -11.19 5.78
N SER A 268 11.00 -10.80 6.72
CA SER A 268 10.46 -11.72 7.72
C SER A 268 9.31 -12.55 7.14
N PRO A 269 9.19 -13.83 7.48
CA PRO A 269 7.95 -14.56 7.19
C PRO A 269 6.80 -13.94 8.00
N ILE A 270 5.74 -13.56 7.31
CA ILE A 270 4.49 -13.03 7.89
C ILE A 270 3.50 -14.16 8.10
#